data_f5f3e0c124bb6fcc5c4d3e8a64b31d2d
#
_entry.id   f5f3e0c124bb6fcc5c4d3e8a64b31d2d
#
_cell.length_a   1.000
_cell.length_b   1.000
_cell.length_c   1.000
_cell.angle_alpha   90.00
_cell.angle_beta   90.00
_cell.angle_gamma   90.00
#
_symmetry.space_group_name_H-M   'P 1'
#
loop_
_entity.id
_entity.type
_entity.pdbx_description
1 polymer ?
#
loop_
_entity_poly.entity_id
_entity_poly.type
_entity_poly.pdbx_seq_one_letter_code
_entity_poly.pdbx_strand_id
1 'polypeptide(L)'
;MLSPFIINDRNLHLDRYPLAQVNRSLQAWDAADEYLVNHIAQHQLIKPDTRVLIFNDLFGALTVNFTENQLFTVNDSFLSICGIKHNLEQNHLSDDNRSQLTSLDPLPDDIDVILYKIPKSKSLLSEQLLKIKQKYSEKVIFIAADRAKEIHTSTLKQFEKYLGTTKTSLAVKKARLVFAELDNPAHYNSPFPTVWPLENTRFSLSNHANVYAREKLDLGARYFIQNLPEIAAGSRVIDLGCGNGVIGLTVLAAQEQAKVRFVDESHMAITSARENIENNLPQVVDNCIFHVNDCLTGFEPGSADVILCNPPFHQQTATTDHIAWQMFNDSFRVLKKGGELRIIGNRQLGYHVKLQRIFGNHKLIATNEKFVTISAIKK
;
A
#
# COMPACT_ATOMS: atom_id res chain seq x y z
N MET A 1 -7.20 -26.79 -5.39
CA MET A 1 -5.84 -26.30 -5.66
C MET A 1 -5.95 -25.17 -6.68
N LEU A 2 -5.25 -24.06 -6.48
CA LEU A 2 -5.13 -23.02 -7.50
C LEU A 2 -4.33 -23.59 -8.68
N SER A 3 -4.64 -23.16 -9.90
CA SER A 3 -3.86 -23.54 -11.06
C SER A 3 -2.43 -23.02 -10.93
N PRO A 4 -1.39 -23.81 -11.28
CA PRO A 4 -0.03 -23.32 -11.26
C PRO A 4 0.18 -22.21 -12.30
N PHE A 5 1.13 -21.31 -12.04
CA PHE A 5 1.61 -20.33 -13.00
C PHE A 5 2.58 -21.02 -13.96
N ILE A 6 2.06 -21.43 -15.13
CA ILE A 6 2.86 -22.13 -16.14
C ILE A 6 3.36 -21.09 -17.15
N ILE A 7 4.67 -20.89 -17.21
CA ILE A 7 5.30 -19.93 -18.10
C ILE A 7 6.73 -20.38 -18.45
N ASN A 8 7.11 -20.28 -19.74
CA ASN A 8 8.44 -20.68 -20.25
C ASN A 8 8.86 -22.06 -19.76
N ASP A 9 7.99 -23.07 -19.88
CA ASP A 9 8.18 -24.45 -19.43
C ASP A 9 8.44 -24.63 -17.91
N ARG A 10 8.24 -23.56 -17.14
CA ARG A 10 8.30 -23.59 -15.67
C ARG A 10 6.88 -23.71 -15.09
N ASN A 11 6.78 -24.49 -14.03
CA ASN A 11 5.55 -24.68 -13.26
C ASN A 11 5.75 -24.09 -11.87
N LEU A 12 5.25 -22.87 -11.65
CA LEU A 12 5.42 -22.10 -10.42
C LEU A 12 4.12 -22.06 -9.61
N HIS A 13 4.23 -22.17 -8.30
CA HIS A 13 3.11 -22.02 -7.38
C HIS A 13 3.16 -20.64 -6.75
N LEU A 14 2.16 -19.82 -6.99
CA LEU A 14 2.07 -18.47 -6.46
C LEU A 14 0.82 -18.29 -5.61
N ASP A 15 1.01 -17.88 -4.38
CA ASP A 15 -0.06 -17.54 -3.45
C ASP A 15 -0.23 -16.03 -3.35
N ARG A 16 -1.47 -15.61 -3.11
CA ARG A 16 -1.74 -14.24 -2.67
C ARG A 16 -1.33 -14.09 -1.21
N TYR A 17 -0.89 -12.91 -0.84
CA TYR A 17 -0.53 -12.57 0.53
C TYR A 17 -1.47 -11.47 1.09
N PRO A 18 -1.87 -11.45 2.37
CA PRO A 18 -1.60 -12.48 3.39
C PRO A 18 -2.35 -13.80 3.13
N LEU A 19 -1.74 -14.92 3.53
CA LEU A 19 -2.25 -16.27 3.24
C LEU A 19 -3.64 -16.54 3.82
N ALA A 20 -3.96 -15.94 4.95
CA ALA A 20 -5.27 -16.09 5.62
C ALA A 20 -6.43 -15.47 4.80
N GLN A 21 -6.15 -14.58 3.86
CA GLN A 21 -7.15 -13.90 3.03
C GLN A 21 -7.42 -14.62 1.70
N VAL A 22 -6.92 -15.83 1.52
CA VAL A 22 -7.00 -16.53 0.26
C VAL A 22 -8.46 -16.82 -0.12
N ASN A 23 -9.02 -16.00 -0.99
CA ASN A 23 -10.12 -16.42 -1.82
C ASN A 23 -9.54 -17.38 -2.86
N ARG A 24 -9.81 -18.68 -2.68
CA ARG A 24 -9.28 -19.78 -3.51
C ARG A 24 -9.58 -19.65 -5.01
N SER A 25 -10.43 -18.72 -5.41
CA SER A 25 -10.75 -18.43 -6.82
C SER A 25 -9.86 -17.33 -7.44
N LEU A 26 -9.06 -16.59 -6.64
CA LEU A 26 -8.23 -15.49 -7.11
C LEU A 26 -6.77 -15.92 -7.24
N GLN A 27 -6.24 -15.86 -8.47
CA GLN A 27 -4.83 -16.09 -8.75
C GLN A 27 -3.95 -14.96 -8.21
N ALA A 28 -2.69 -15.27 -7.89
CA ALA A 28 -1.67 -14.30 -7.48
C ALA A 28 -1.05 -13.55 -8.68
N TRP A 29 -1.38 -13.91 -9.88
CA TRP A 29 -0.96 -13.27 -11.14
C TRP A 29 -2.16 -13.01 -12.05
N ASP A 30 -1.97 -12.21 -13.06
CA ASP A 30 -2.97 -11.96 -14.11
C ASP A 30 -2.37 -12.09 -15.53
N ALA A 31 -3.21 -11.91 -16.53
CA ALA A 31 -2.79 -12.01 -17.94
C ALA A 31 -1.73 -10.95 -18.33
N ALA A 32 -1.61 -9.85 -17.58
CA ALA A 32 -0.58 -8.84 -17.84
C ALA A 32 0.80 -9.34 -17.42
N ASP A 33 0.88 -10.10 -16.31
CA ASP A 33 2.13 -10.75 -15.87
C ASP A 33 2.57 -11.79 -16.91
N GLU A 34 1.65 -12.67 -17.32
CA GLU A 34 1.93 -13.68 -18.37
C GLU A 34 2.39 -13.01 -19.66
N TYR A 35 1.69 -11.96 -20.10
CA TYR A 35 2.02 -11.31 -21.38
C TYR A 35 3.38 -10.65 -21.33
N LEU A 36 3.72 -9.98 -20.21
CA LEU A 36 5.00 -9.31 -20.05
C LEU A 36 6.17 -10.32 -20.04
N VAL A 37 6.08 -11.39 -19.26
CA VAL A 37 7.12 -12.43 -19.21
C VAL A 37 7.30 -13.14 -20.56
N ASN A 38 6.18 -13.49 -21.25
CA ASN A 38 6.25 -14.11 -22.58
C ASN A 38 6.86 -13.16 -23.62
N HIS A 39 6.54 -11.87 -23.58
CA HIS A 39 7.14 -10.88 -24.48
C HIS A 39 8.66 -10.77 -24.27
N ILE A 40 9.11 -10.72 -23.02
CA ILE A 40 10.53 -10.69 -22.68
C ILE A 40 11.25 -11.94 -23.26
N ALA A 41 10.68 -13.12 -23.05
CA ALA A 41 11.26 -14.38 -23.54
C ALA A 41 11.28 -14.44 -25.08
N GLN A 42 10.16 -14.11 -25.73
CA GLN A 42 10.01 -14.12 -27.19
C GLN A 42 11.00 -13.20 -27.89
N HIS A 43 11.30 -12.05 -27.31
CA HIS A 43 12.22 -11.06 -27.87
C HIS A 43 13.64 -11.11 -27.29
N GLN A 44 13.90 -12.06 -26.38
CA GLN A 44 15.21 -12.24 -25.72
C GLN A 44 15.78 -10.95 -25.10
N LEU A 45 14.89 -10.16 -24.46
CA LEU A 45 15.25 -8.84 -23.93
C LEU A 45 16.06 -8.89 -22.64
N ILE A 46 16.00 -9.98 -21.89
CA ILE A 46 16.75 -10.20 -20.66
C ILE A 46 17.71 -11.37 -20.86
N LYS A 47 18.99 -11.13 -20.64
CA LYS A 47 20.10 -12.10 -20.65
C LYS A 47 20.62 -12.30 -19.24
N PRO A 48 21.49 -13.29 -18.96
CA PRO A 48 21.99 -13.57 -17.60
C PRO A 48 22.64 -12.38 -16.90
N ASP A 49 23.30 -11.49 -17.63
CA ASP A 49 23.99 -10.29 -17.12
C ASP A 49 23.11 -9.03 -17.07
N THR A 50 21.86 -9.11 -17.56
CA THR A 50 20.93 -7.97 -17.58
C THR A 50 20.52 -7.58 -16.17
N ARG A 51 20.62 -6.30 -15.85
CA ARG A 51 20.16 -5.69 -14.59
C ARG A 51 18.70 -5.25 -14.74
N VAL A 52 17.83 -5.84 -13.94
CA VAL A 52 16.36 -5.68 -14.08
C VAL A 52 15.77 -4.95 -12.90
N LEU A 53 15.00 -3.90 -13.19
CA LEU A 53 14.23 -3.15 -12.19
C LEU A 53 12.74 -3.41 -12.39
N ILE A 54 12.08 -3.95 -11.36
CA ILE A 54 10.67 -4.33 -11.39
C ILE A 54 9.88 -3.43 -10.45
N PHE A 55 8.84 -2.76 -10.98
CA PHE A 55 7.94 -1.93 -10.18
C PHE A 55 6.59 -2.61 -9.95
N ASN A 56 6.10 -2.50 -8.72
CA ASN A 56 4.73 -2.83 -8.32
C ASN A 56 4.34 -4.30 -8.59
N ASP A 57 5.28 -5.23 -8.49
CA ASP A 57 5.00 -6.67 -8.54
C ASP A 57 4.25 -7.08 -7.27
N LEU A 58 2.96 -7.40 -7.38
CA LEU A 58 2.09 -7.57 -6.21
C LEU A 58 2.44 -8.80 -5.36
N PHE A 59 2.74 -9.91 -6.01
CA PHE A 59 3.01 -11.18 -5.34
C PHE A 59 4.21 -11.92 -5.93
N GLY A 60 5.05 -11.24 -6.71
CA GLY A 60 6.26 -11.81 -7.25
C GLY A 60 6.11 -12.55 -8.59
N ALA A 61 4.99 -12.37 -9.29
CA ALA A 61 4.77 -13.05 -10.59
C ALA A 61 5.84 -12.72 -11.64
N LEU A 62 6.38 -11.49 -11.61
CA LEU A 62 7.53 -11.11 -12.43
C LEU A 62 8.83 -11.56 -11.79
N THR A 63 9.01 -11.28 -10.51
CA THR A 63 10.25 -11.53 -9.76
C THR A 63 10.70 -12.99 -9.85
N VAL A 64 9.80 -13.96 -9.68
CA VAL A 64 10.13 -15.41 -9.72
C VAL A 64 10.69 -15.86 -11.06
N ASN A 65 10.51 -15.07 -12.13
CA ASN A 65 10.99 -15.44 -13.47
C ASN A 65 12.43 -14.97 -13.77
N PHE A 66 12.99 -14.08 -12.96
CA PHE A 66 14.28 -13.44 -13.25
C PHE A 66 15.28 -13.53 -12.09
N THR A 67 15.16 -14.53 -11.21
CA THR A 67 15.99 -14.70 -10.01
C THR A 67 17.49 -14.95 -10.30
N GLU A 68 17.84 -15.34 -11.53
CA GLU A 68 19.23 -15.50 -11.94
C GLU A 68 19.90 -14.17 -12.32
N ASN A 69 19.08 -13.12 -12.54
CA ASN A 69 19.55 -11.78 -12.85
C ASN A 69 19.79 -10.96 -11.57
N GLN A 70 20.56 -9.88 -11.69
CA GLN A 70 20.57 -8.87 -10.65
C GLN A 70 19.25 -8.11 -10.70
N LEU A 71 18.42 -8.32 -9.68
CA LEU A 71 17.08 -7.76 -9.57
C LEU A 71 17.01 -6.63 -8.56
N PHE A 72 16.19 -5.63 -8.91
CA PHE A 72 15.75 -4.60 -8.01
C PHE A 72 14.21 -4.57 -8.06
N THR A 73 13.55 -4.67 -6.92
CA THR A 73 12.08 -4.62 -6.86
C THR A 73 11.65 -3.42 -6.04
N VAL A 74 10.73 -2.62 -6.58
CA VAL A 74 10.22 -1.39 -5.96
C VAL A 74 8.75 -1.56 -5.64
N ASN A 75 8.41 -1.55 -4.35
CA ASN A 75 7.03 -1.66 -3.86
C ASN A 75 6.79 -0.66 -2.72
N ASP A 76 5.64 0.01 -2.71
CA ASP A 76 5.19 0.78 -1.56
C ASP A 76 4.49 -0.10 -0.51
N SER A 77 3.86 -1.18 -0.96
CA SER A 77 3.11 -2.12 -0.12
C SER A 77 4.01 -3.13 0.57
N PHE A 78 3.97 -3.17 1.89
CA PHE A 78 4.60 -4.20 2.72
C PHE A 78 4.07 -5.60 2.41
N LEU A 79 2.76 -5.71 2.15
CA LEU A 79 2.14 -6.99 1.78
C LEU A 79 2.71 -7.54 0.47
N SER A 80 2.98 -6.67 -0.51
CA SER A 80 3.64 -7.09 -1.75
C SER A 80 5.07 -7.58 -1.50
N ILE A 81 5.83 -6.90 -0.66
CA ILE A 81 7.19 -7.31 -0.28
C ILE A 81 7.18 -8.70 0.38
N CYS A 82 6.26 -8.91 1.33
CA CYS A 82 6.08 -10.21 1.99
C CYS A 82 5.62 -11.29 1.01
N GLY A 83 4.71 -10.96 0.09
CA GLY A 83 4.19 -11.86 -0.93
C GLY A 83 5.27 -12.33 -1.90
N ILE A 84 6.15 -11.42 -2.35
CA ILE A 84 7.32 -11.75 -3.19
C ILE A 84 8.22 -12.76 -2.46
N LYS A 85 8.59 -12.43 -1.22
CA LYS A 85 9.45 -13.30 -0.41
C LYS A 85 8.84 -14.69 -0.21
N HIS A 86 7.57 -14.75 0.20
CA HIS A 86 6.83 -16.01 0.36
C HIS A 86 6.86 -16.86 -0.92
N ASN A 87 6.58 -16.25 -2.08
CA ASN A 87 6.51 -16.97 -3.34
C ASN A 87 7.89 -17.39 -3.89
N LEU A 88 8.95 -16.68 -3.58
CA LEU A 88 10.31 -17.13 -3.83
C LEU A 88 10.64 -18.37 -2.99
N GLU A 89 10.41 -18.32 -1.68
CA GLU A 89 10.63 -19.41 -0.74
C GLU A 89 9.83 -20.67 -1.14
N GLN A 90 8.54 -20.51 -1.45
CA GLN A 90 7.64 -21.61 -1.85
C GLN A 90 8.10 -22.33 -3.13
N ASN A 91 8.74 -21.62 -4.06
CA ASN A 91 9.27 -22.19 -5.30
C ASN A 91 10.75 -22.56 -5.20
N HIS A 92 11.34 -22.52 -4.01
CA HIS A 92 12.76 -22.81 -3.77
C HIS A 92 13.71 -21.98 -4.64
N LEU A 93 13.35 -20.72 -4.89
CA LEU A 93 14.15 -19.77 -5.66
C LEU A 93 15.01 -18.91 -4.73
N SER A 94 16.27 -18.68 -5.15
CA SER A 94 17.16 -17.79 -4.40
C SER A 94 16.68 -16.34 -4.44
N ASP A 95 16.87 -15.64 -3.34
CA ASP A 95 16.65 -14.20 -3.17
C ASP A 95 17.97 -13.41 -3.09
N ASP A 96 19.11 -14.05 -3.28
CA ASP A 96 20.44 -13.48 -3.05
C ASP A 96 20.79 -12.36 -4.04
N ASN A 97 20.27 -12.43 -5.26
CA ASN A 97 20.52 -11.46 -6.31
C ASN A 97 19.51 -10.30 -6.34
N ARG A 98 18.56 -10.25 -5.39
CA ARG A 98 17.50 -9.23 -5.37
C ARG A 98 17.71 -8.20 -4.26
N SER A 99 17.61 -6.94 -4.65
CA SER A 99 17.53 -5.81 -3.72
C SER A 99 16.07 -5.33 -3.64
N GLN A 100 15.49 -5.36 -2.44
CA GLN A 100 14.16 -4.82 -2.18
C GLN A 100 14.27 -3.34 -1.87
N LEU A 101 13.50 -2.53 -2.61
CA LEU A 101 13.39 -1.09 -2.45
C LEU A 101 11.94 -0.71 -2.20
N THR A 102 11.73 0.42 -1.56
CA THR A 102 10.43 1.10 -1.48
C THR A 102 10.34 2.19 -2.54
N SER A 103 9.14 2.73 -2.77
CA SER A 103 8.96 3.86 -3.68
C SER A 103 9.60 5.17 -3.17
N LEU A 104 10.08 5.19 -1.93
CA LEU A 104 10.79 6.34 -1.33
C LEU A 104 12.31 6.26 -1.51
N ASP A 105 12.85 5.07 -1.71
CA ASP A 105 14.28 4.86 -1.86
C ASP A 105 14.82 5.43 -3.19
N PRO A 106 16.10 5.79 -3.25
CA PRO A 106 16.76 6.13 -4.50
C PRO A 106 16.79 4.91 -5.44
N LEU A 107 16.56 5.18 -6.72
CA LEU A 107 16.64 4.14 -7.74
C LEU A 107 18.11 3.74 -8.00
N PRO A 108 18.38 2.44 -8.28
CA PRO A 108 19.73 1.94 -8.54
C PRO A 108 20.34 2.54 -9.82
N ASP A 109 21.66 2.51 -9.88
CA ASP A 109 22.39 2.86 -11.10
C ASP A 109 22.42 1.69 -12.10
N ASP A 110 22.76 1.96 -13.36
CA ASP A 110 23.09 0.97 -14.39
C ASP A 110 22.01 -0.11 -14.62
N ILE A 111 20.77 0.31 -14.77
CA ILE A 111 19.64 -0.58 -15.13
C ILE A 111 19.55 -0.72 -16.64
N ASP A 112 19.33 -1.94 -17.14
CA ASP A 112 19.14 -2.24 -18.56
C ASP A 112 17.68 -2.31 -18.95
N VAL A 113 16.84 -2.94 -18.08
CA VAL A 113 15.43 -3.20 -18.34
C VAL A 113 14.57 -2.82 -17.14
N ILE A 114 13.51 -2.07 -17.39
CA ILE A 114 12.46 -1.76 -16.40
C ILE A 114 11.18 -2.50 -16.79
N LEU A 115 10.70 -3.36 -15.88
CA LEU A 115 9.41 -4.03 -15.96
C LEU A 115 8.45 -3.33 -15.00
N TYR A 116 7.35 -2.81 -15.53
CA TYR A 116 6.50 -1.91 -14.77
C TYR A 116 5.05 -2.40 -14.74
N LYS A 117 4.56 -2.80 -13.58
CA LYS A 117 3.11 -3.01 -13.37
C LYS A 117 2.46 -1.67 -13.07
N ILE A 118 1.47 -1.30 -13.87
CA ILE A 118 0.82 0.01 -13.74
C ILE A 118 0.00 0.04 -12.45
N PRO A 119 0.31 0.96 -11.50
CA PRO A 119 -0.44 1.03 -10.25
C PRO A 119 -1.81 1.68 -10.47
N LYS A 120 -2.78 1.33 -9.63
CA LYS A 120 -4.12 1.96 -9.65
C LYS A 120 -4.07 3.45 -9.25
N SER A 121 -3.16 3.82 -8.36
CA SER A 121 -2.95 5.19 -7.93
C SER A 121 -2.25 5.99 -9.03
N LYS A 122 -2.96 6.95 -9.62
CA LYS A 122 -2.39 7.83 -10.66
C LYS A 122 -1.26 8.71 -10.15
N SER A 123 -1.27 9.05 -8.89
CA SER A 123 -0.22 9.85 -8.25
C SER A 123 1.03 9.02 -7.99
N LEU A 124 0.88 7.76 -7.56
CA LEU A 124 2.03 6.84 -7.48
C LEU A 124 2.63 6.62 -8.87
N LEU A 125 1.79 6.44 -9.90
CA LEU A 125 2.23 6.37 -11.29
C LEU A 125 3.06 7.61 -11.66
N SER A 126 2.54 8.82 -11.44
CA SER A 126 3.25 10.07 -11.74
C SER A 126 4.59 10.16 -11.02
N GLU A 127 4.64 9.86 -9.73
CA GLU A 127 5.86 9.94 -8.93
C GLU A 127 6.92 8.93 -9.39
N GLN A 128 6.51 7.70 -9.64
CA GLN A 128 7.43 6.66 -10.13
C GLN A 128 7.96 6.99 -11.52
N LEU A 129 7.11 7.45 -12.47
CA LEU A 129 7.55 7.84 -13.80
C LEU A 129 8.51 9.05 -13.77
N LEU A 130 8.26 10.01 -12.89
CA LEU A 130 9.18 11.13 -12.66
C LEU A 130 10.55 10.66 -12.17
N LYS A 131 10.60 9.81 -11.16
CA LYS A 131 11.85 9.24 -10.63
C LYS A 131 12.60 8.46 -11.70
N ILE A 132 11.90 7.64 -12.49
CA ILE A 132 12.48 6.87 -13.59
C ILE A 132 13.11 7.84 -14.61
N LYS A 133 12.39 8.88 -15.02
CA LYS A 133 12.88 9.86 -16.01
C LYS A 133 14.06 10.69 -15.50
N GLN A 134 14.06 11.03 -14.22
CA GLN A 134 15.18 11.76 -13.60
C GLN A 134 16.46 10.92 -13.52
N LYS A 135 16.31 9.59 -13.38
CA LYS A 135 17.44 8.67 -13.16
C LYS A 135 17.99 8.07 -14.45
N TYR A 136 17.12 7.74 -15.40
CA TYR A 136 17.49 6.95 -16.58
C TYR A 136 17.30 7.71 -17.90
N SER A 137 17.96 7.22 -18.95
CA SER A 137 17.91 7.74 -20.30
C SER A 137 17.29 6.75 -21.28
N GLU A 138 17.18 7.13 -22.54
CA GLU A 138 16.64 6.32 -23.64
C GLU A 138 17.35 4.98 -23.89
N LYS A 139 18.50 4.73 -23.26
CA LYS A 139 19.22 3.45 -23.35
C LYS A 139 18.51 2.31 -22.58
N VAL A 140 17.68 2.67 -21.62
CA VAL A 140 16.96 1.71 -20.77
C VAL A 140 15.70 1.25 -21.50
N ILE A 141 15.50 -0.06 -21.59
CA ILE A 141 14.27 -0.64 -22.13
C ILE A 141 13.18 -0.52 -21.05
N PHE A 142 12.09 0.17 -21.37
CA PHE A 142 10.95 0.32 -20.47
C PHE A 142 9.70 -0.37 -21.04
N ILE A 143 9.13 -1.32 -20.28
CA ILE A 143 7.91 -2.02 -20.65
C ILE A 143 6.96 -2.06 -19.46
N ALA A 144 5.78 -1.46 -19.62
CA ALA A 144 4.71 -1.56 -18.65
C ALA A 144 3.61 -2.54 -19.10
N ALA A 145 2.87 -3.05 -18.13
CA ALA A 145 1.76 -3.97 -18.38
C ALA A 145 0.61 -3.76 -17.40
N ASP A 146 -0.61 -3.90 -17.92
CA ASP A 146 -1.83 -4.01 -17.12
C ASP A 146 -2.95 -4.65 -17.98
N ARG A 147 -4.10 -4.90 -17.36
CA ARG A 147 -5.32 -5.29 -18.08
C ARG A 147 -5.74 -4.18 -19.03
N ALA A 148 -6.09 -4.52 -20.26
CA ALA A 148 -6.39 -3.54 -21.32
C ALA A 148 -7.46 -2.51 -20.91
N LYS A 149 -8.45 -2.94 -20.11
CA LYS A 149 -9.52 -2.05 -19.60
C LYS A 149 -9.06 -1.03 -18.58
N GLU A 150 -7.93 -1.26 -17.91
CA GLU A 150 -7.34 -0.34 -16.90
C GLU A 150 -6.38 0.69 -17.54
N ILE A 151 -5.94 0.44 -18.78
CA ILE A 151 -5.06 1.34 -19.52
C ILE A 151 -5.92 2.41 -20.24
N HIS A 152 -6.27 3.43 -19.48
CA HIS A 152 -7.06 4.56 -20.01
C HIS A 152 -6.18 5.56 -20.77
N THR A 153 -6.79 6.38 -21.61
CA THR A 153 -6.10 7.51 -22.29
C THR A 153 -5.35 8.41 -21.29
N SER A 154 -5.95 8.66 -20.13
CA SER A 154 -5.29 9.48 -19.08
C SER A 154 -4.03 8.83 -18.49
N THR A 155 -3.96 7.49 -18.49
CA THR A 155 -2.76 6.73 -18.09
C THR A 155 -1.68 6.88 -19.15
N LEU A 156 -2.01 6.66 -20.44
CA LEU A 156 -1.07 6.82 -21.55
C LEU A 156 -0.50 8.24 -21.62
N LYS A 157 -1.33 9.26 -21.41
CA LYS A 157 -0.87 10.66 -21.34
C LYS A 157 0.15 10.91 -20.22
N GLN A 158 0.14 10.14 -19.12
CA GLN A 158 1.19 10.27 -18.10
C GLN A 158 2.51 9.67 -18.58
N PHE A 159 2.51 8.53 -19.27
CA PHE A 159 3.71 7.98 -19.89
C PHE A 159 4.30 8.96 -20.93
N GLU A 160 3.46 9.45 -21.84
CA GLU A 160 3.87 10.47 -22.83
C GLU A 160 4.45 11.73 -22.18
N LYS A 161 3.75 12.23 -21.15
CA LYS A 161 4.15 13.45 -20.44
C LYS A 161 5.49 13.30 -19.73
N TYR A 162 5.71 12.21 -19.00
CA TYR A 162 6.88 12.06 -18.13
C TYR A 162 8.03 11.35 -18.83
N LEU A 163 7.78 10.28 -19.56
CA LEU A 163 8.83 9.50 -20.22
C LEU A 163 9.10 9.97 -21.65
N GLY A 164 8.06 10.04 -22.48
CA GLY A 164 8.18 10.45 -23.88
C GLY A 164 7.38 9.58 -24.85
N THR A 165 7.95 9.26 -26.00
CA THR A 165 7.27 8.49 -27.06
C THR A 165 6.69 7.18 -26.51
N THR A 166 5.37 7.04 -26.62
CA THR A 166 4.63 5.91 -26.01
C THR A 166 3.80 5.17 -27.05
N LYS A 167 3.93 3.85 -27.05
CA LYS A 167 3.17 2.93 -27.93
C LYS A 167 2.53 1.81 -27.10
N THR A 168 1.47 1.22 -27.61
CA THR A 168 0.83 0.07 -26.96
C THR A 168 0.81 -1.14 -27.90
N SER A 169 0.90 -2.34 -27.32
CA SER A 169 0.70 -3.59 -28.07
C SER A 169 -0.78 -3.78 -28.42
N LEU A 170 -1.07 -4.78 -29.26
CA LEU A 170 -2.39 -5.37 -29.32
C LEU A 170 -2.72 -6.06 -27.99
N ALA A 171 -4.01 -6.20 -27.70
CA ALA A 171 -4.44 -6.91 -26.49
C ALA A 171 -4.29 -8.42 -26.64
N VAL A 172 -3.68 -9.08 -25.64
CA VAL A 172 -3.58 -10.54 -25.54
C VAL A 172 -4.23 -10.97 -24.22
N LYS A 173 -5.18 -11.90 -24.25
CA LYS A 173 -5.95 -12.36 -23.07
C LYS A 173 -6.49 -11.21 -22.21
N LYS A 174 -6.92 -10.09 -22.84
CA LYS A 174 -7.38 -8.86 -22.19
C LYS A 174 -6.30 -8.09 -21.44
N ALA A 175 -5.02 -8.38 -21.63
CA ALA A 175 -3.88 -7.60 -21.17
C ALA A 175 -3.25 -6.83 -22.33
N ARG A 176 -2.52 -5.77 -22.02
CA ARG A 176 -1.80 -4.95 -23.00
C ARG A 176 -0.48 -4.49 -22.41
N LEU A 177 0.54 -4.39 -23.26
CA LEU A 177 1.83 -3.79 -22.93
C LEU A 177 1.84 -2.31 -23.34
N VAL A 178 2.60 -1.53 -22.61
CA VAL A 178 2.91 -0.13 -22.93
C VAL A 178 4.43 -0.01 -23.03
N PHE A 179 4.91 0.44 -24.17
CA PHE A 179 6.32 0.71 -24.43
C PHE A 179 6.51 2.22 -24.38
N ALA A 180 7.46 2.69 -23.59
CA ALA A 180 7.80 4.10 -23.53
C ALA A 180 9.29 4.28 -23.74
N GLU A 181 9.65 5.23 -24.59
CA GLU A 181 11.01 5.70 -24.75
C GLU A 181 11.24 6.81 -23.70
N LEU A 182 12.45 6.83 -23.10
CA LEU A 182 12.78 7.86 -22.12
C LEU A 182 13.38 9.11 -22.83
N ASP A 183 12.72 9.56 -23.88
CA ASP A 183 13.18 10.58 -24.82
C ASP A 183 12.61 11.99 -24.57
N ASN A 184 11.70 12.16 -23.61
CA ASN A 184 11.15 13.48 -23.31
C ASN A 184 12.25 14.42 -22.75
N PRO A 185 12.55 15.55 -23.41
CA PRO A 185 13.55 16.49 -22.93
C PRO A 185 13.08 17.34 -21.74
N ALA A 186 11.80 17.36 -21.43
CA ALA A 186 11.26 18.19 -20.36
C ALA A 186 11.64 17.68 -18.97
N HIS A 187 11.96 18.61 -18.09
CA HIS A 187 12.22 18.35 -16.67
C HIS A 187 11.02 18.78 -15.84
N TYR A 188 10.56 17.89 -14.96
CA TYR A 188 9.46 18.15 -14.05
C TYR A 188 9.94 17.98 -12.63
N ASN A 189 9.51 18.88 -11.75
CA ASN A 189 9.63 18.67 -10.30
C ASN A 189 8.50 17.78 -9.83
N SER A 190 8.76 16.95 -8.82
CA SER A 190 7.70 16.17 -8.19
C SER A 190 6.69 17.11 -7.50
N PRO A 191 5.38 16.94 -7.72
CA PRO A 191 4.35 17.64 -6.97
C PRO A 191 4.16 17.08 -5.56
N PHE A 192 4.93 16.07 -5.18
CA PHE A 192 4.82 15.41 -3.88
C PHE A 192 6.05 15.70 -3.00
N PRO A 193 5.86 15.69 -1.68
CA PRO A 193 4.59 15.50 -0.99
C PRO A 193 3.59 16.64 -1.21
N THR A 194 2.29 16.33 -1.26
CA THR A 194 1.23 17.33 -1.27
C THR A 194 0.99 17.85 0.14
N VAL A 195 0.98 19.15 0.33
CA VAL A 195 0.82 19.78 1.65
C VAL A 195 -0.46 20.60 1.72
N TRP A 196 -1.23 20.45 2.80
CA TRP A 196 -2.43 21.22 3.05
C TRP A 196 -2.67 21.45 4.55
N PRO A 197 -3.30 22.59 4.93
CA PRO A 197 -3.60 22.91 6.34
C PRO A 197 -4.74 22.03 6.86
N LEU A 198 -4.59 21.49 8.08
CA LEU A 198 -5.66 20.79 8.76
C LEU A 198 -6.66 21.80 9.36
N GLU A 199 -7.92 21.67 8.95
CA GLU A 199 -9.02 22.55 9.34
C GLU A 199 -9.11 22.79 10.86
N ASN A 200 -9.34 24.03 11.25
CA ASN A 200 -9.50 24.46 12.66
C ASN A 200 -8.30 24.15 13.56
N THR A 201 -7.12 23.97 13.00
CA THR A 201 -5.89 23.76 13.74
C THR A 201 -4.76 24.64 13.18
N ARG A 202 -3.62 24.64 13.85
CA ARG A 202 -2.37 25.24 13.35
C ARG A 202 -1.53 24.25 12.50
N PHE A 203 -2.02 23.03 12.31
CA PHE A 203 -1.25 21.95 11.70
C PHE A 203 -1.33 21.99 10.17
N SER A 204 -0.25 21.52 9.55
CA SER A 204 -0.16 21.31 8.11
C SER A 204 0.27 19.88 7.84
N LEU A 205 -0.43 19.19 6.93
CA LEU A 205 -0.20 17.77 6.67
C LEU A 205 0.50 17.59 5.33
N SER A 206 1.62 16.88 5.37
CA SER A 206 2.42 16.42 4.23
C SER A 206 1.97 15.02 3.83
N ASN A 207 1.80 14.76 2.53
CA ASN A 207 1.25 13.51 2.02
C ASN A 207 2.03 13.05 0.80
N HIS A 208 2.74 11.94 0.90
CA HIS A 208 3.39 11.29 -0.22
C HIS A 208 2.40 10.74 -1.25
N ALA A 209 2.88 10.41 -2.44
CA ALA A 209 2.05 10.13 -3.61
C ALA A 209 1.01 9.02 -3.43
N ASN A 210 1.31 7.96 -2.68
CA ASN A 210 0.40 6.82 -2.48
C ASN A 210 -0.45 6.89 -1.20
N VAL A 211 -0.43 8.02 -0.50
CA VAL A 211 -1.22 8.19 0.72
C VAL A 211 -2.70 8.42 0.37
N TYR A 212 -3.58 7.72 1.08
CA TYR A 212 -5.02 7.92 0.97
C TYR A 212 -5.41 9.34 1.38
N ALA A 213 -6.36 9.95 0.65
CA ALA A 213 -6.83 11.32 0.90
C ALA A 213 -5.70 12.38 0.94
N ARG A 214 -4.67 12.25 0.09
CA ARG A 214 -3.49 13.12 0.10
C ARG A 214 -3.77 14.59 -0.25
N GLU A 215 -4.92 14.92 -0.87
CA GLU A 215 -5.23 16.29 -1.31
C GLU A 215 -6.06 17.10 -0.32
N LYS A 216 -6.76 16.42 0.58
CA LYS A 216 -7.63 17.03 1.60
C LYS A 216 -8.02 16.00 2.66
N LEU A 217 -8.48 16.49 3.81
CA LEU A 217 -9.00 15.63 4.87
C LEU A 217 -10.18 14.77 4.36
N ASP A 218 -10.08 13.45 4.54
CA ASP A 218 -11.16 12.53 4.25
C ASP A 218 -12.41 12.84 5.10
N LEU A 219 -13.57 12.72 4.49
CA LEU A 219 -14.84 13.01 5.17
C LEU A 219 -15.10 12.05 6.35
N GLY A 220 -14.68 10.78 6.22
CA GLY A 220 -14.75 9.82 7.31
C GLY A 220 -13.79 10.17 8.44
N ALA A 221 -12.55 10.49 8.12
CA ALA A 221 -11.56 10.92 9.11
C ALA A 221 -12.01 12.19 9.83
N ARG A 222 -12.58 13.18 9.12
CA ARG A 222 -13.15 14.41 9.72
C ARG A 222 -14.24 14.08 10.74
N TYR A 223 -15.17 13.19 10.40
CA TYR A 223 -16.23 12.77 11.30
C TYR A 223 -15.68 11.94 12.48
N PHE A 224 -14.66 11.13 12.25
CA PHE A 224 -14.04 10.30 13.27
C PHE A 224 -13.31 11.17 14.32
N ILE A 225 -12.55 12.18 13.88
CA ILE A 225 -11.85 13.13 14.76
C ILE A 225 -12.80 13.79 15.77
N GLN A 226 -14.02 14.12 15.36
CA GLN A 226 -15.04 14.72 16.23
C GLN A 226 -15.61 13.75 17.27
N ASN A 227 -15.36 12.44 17.12
CA ASN A 227 -15.95 11.39 17.93
C ASN A 227 -14.89 10.42 18.51
N LEU A 228 -13.66 10.89 18.66
CA LEU A 228 -12.58 10.13 19.30
C LEU A 228 -12.88 9.93 20.80
N PRO A 229 -12.41 8.83 21.41
CA PRO A 229 -12.53 8.65 22.84
C PRO A 229 -11.63 9.64 23.58
N GLU A 230 -11.96 9.93 24.82
CA GLU A 230 -11.04 10.59 25.73
C GLU A 230 -9.84 9.68 26.04
N ILE A 231 -8.63 10.22 25.89
CA ILE A 231 -7.38 9.46 26.08
C ILE A 231 -6.73 9.91 27.39
N ALA A 232 -6.56 8.97 28.30
CA ALA A 232 -5.87 9.23 29.56
C ALA A 232 -4.35 9.38 29.33
N ALA A 233 -3.69 10.15 30.18
CA ALA A 233 -2.25 10.30 30.18
C ALA A 233 -1.54 8.94 30.28
N GLY A 234 -0.52 8.72 29.45
CA GLY A 234 0.24 7.47 29.41
C GLY A 234 -0.46 6.29 28.70
N SER A 235 -1.68 6.49 28.18
CA SER A 235 -2.38 5.44 27.42
C SER A 235 -1.60 5.01 26.19
N ARG A 236 -1.58 3.70 25.94
CA ARG A 236 -1.00 3.07 24.73
C ARG A 236 -2.08 3.03 23.64
N VAL A 237 -1.95 3.90 22.66
CA VAL A 237 -2.90 4.06 21.57
C VAL A 237 -2.29 3.50 20.28
N ILE A 238 -3.11 2.84 19.47
CA ILE A 238 -2.73 2.43 18.10
C ILE A 238 -3.64 3.14 17.11
N ASP A 239 -3.05 3.87 16.17
CA ASP A 239 -3.70 4.37 14.96
C ASP A 239 -3.52 3.32 13.86
N LEU A 240 -4.53 2.49 13.65
CA LEU A 240 -4.50 1.32 12.77
C LEU A 240 -5.05 1.65 11.37
N GLY A 241 -4.21 1.49 10.35
CA GLY A 241 -4.44 2.03 9.01
C GLY A 241 -4.30 3.54 9.03
N CYS A 242 -3.18 4.03 9.58
CA CYS A 242 -3.02 5.43 9.97
C CYS A 242 -2.97 6.41 8.80
N GLY A 243 -2.67 5.94 7.56
CA GLY A 243 -2.49 6.82 6.41
C GLY A 243 -1.46 7.92 6.70
N ASN A 244 -1.86 9.19 6.58
CA ASN A 244 -1.00 10.33 6.90
C ASN A 244 -0.86 10.63 8.41
N GLY A 245 -1.42 9.79 9.28
CA GLY A 245 -1.32 9.92 10.73
C GLY A 245 -2.22 10.97 11.36
N VAL A 246 -3.20 11.52 10.65
CA VAL A 246 -4.05 12.62 11.17
C VAL A 246 -4.82 12.25 12.43
N ILE A 247 -5.23 10.99 12.60
CA ILE A 247 -5.95 10.53 13.78
C ILE A 247 -5.03 10.52 14.99
N GLY A 248 -3.86 9.87 14.88
CA GLY A 248 -2.85 9.85 15.93
C GLY A 248 -2.30 11.24 16.27
N LEU A 249 -2.12 12.11 15.27
CA LEU A 249 -1.74 13.52 15.46
C LEU A 249 -2.78 14.25 16.32
N THR A 250 -4.08 14.05 16.03
CA THR A 250 -5.17 14.66 16.81
C THR A 250 -5.19 14.16 18.25
N VAL A 251 -4.95 12.87 18.48
CA VAL A 251 -4.81 12.29 19.82
C VAL A 251 -3.66 12.96 20.59
N LEU A 252 -2.49 13.07 19.97
CA LEU A 252 -1.31 13.66 20.60
C LEU A 252 -1.48 15.16 20.84
N ALA A 253 -2.20 15.87 19.99
CA ALA A 253 -2.53 17.28 20.21
C ALA A 253 -3.45 17.50 21.43
N ALA A 254 -4.34 16.54 21.70
CA ALA A 254 -5.23 16.59 22.87
C ALA A 254 -4.58 16.02 24.14
N GLN A 255 -3.67 15.04 24.01
CA GLN A 255 -3.00 14.36 25.12
C GLN A 255 -1.54 14.03 24.76
N GLU A 256 -0.63 14.95 25.04
CA GLU A 256 0.80 14.81 24.69
C GLU A 256 1.51 13.64 25.41
N GLN A 257 0.96 13.17 26.52
CA GLN A 257 1.52 12.03 27.27
C GLN A 257 1.05 10.67 26.75
N ALA A 258 0.15 10.63 25.76
CA ALA A 258 -0.25 9.38 25.09
C ALA A 258 0.96 8.79 24.35
N LYS A 259 1.04 7.45 24.34
CA LYS A 259 2.03 6.70 23.56
C LYS A 259 1.34 6.15 22.32
N VAL A 260 1.65 6.68 21.15
CA VAL A 260 0.94 6.34 19.92
C VAL A 260 1.80 5.48 19.01
N ARG A 261 1.25 4.34 18.56
CA ARG A 261 1.80 3.52 17.50
C ARG A 261 0.99 3.75 16.22
N PHE A 262 1.67 4.20 15.19
CA PHE A 262 1.11 4.38 13.86
C PHE A 262 1.40 3.12 13.05
N VAL A 263 0.37 2.52 12.47
CA VAL A 263 0.48 1.25 11.74
C VAL A 263 -0.22 1.36 10.40
N ASP A 264 0.50 1.09 9.32
CA ASP A 264 -0.03 1.03 7.96
C ASP A 264 0.79 0.03 7.12
N GLU A 265 0.23 -0.47 6.03
CA GLU A 265 0.96 -1.37 5.12
C GLU A 265 1.75 -0.60 4.05
N SER A 266 1.48 0.70 3.86
CA SER A 266 2.17 1.58 2.92
C SER A 266 3.37 2.27 3.56
N HIS A 267 4.54 2.13 2.95
CA HIS A 267 5.75 2.86 3.36
C HIS A 267 5.56 4.38 3.25
N MET A 268 4.89 4.85 2.19
CA MET A 268 4.59 6.27 2.01
C MET A 268 3.62 6.81 3.08
N ALA A 269 2.66 6.00 3.54
CA ALA A 269 1.76 6.37 4.62
C ALA A 269 2.53 6.56 5.93
N ILE A 270 3.33 5.58 6.31
CA ILE A 270 4.14 5.64 7.54
C ILE A 270 5.14 6.80 7.51
N THR A 271 5.78 7.05 6.38
CA THR A 271 6.69 8.20 6.23
C THR A 271 5.92 9.51 6.37
N SER A 272 4.76 9.65 5.73
CA SER A 272 3.92 10.84 5.88
C SER A 272 3.45 11.03 7.32
N ALA A 273 3.03 9.97 8.01
CA ALA A 273 2.63 10.04 9.42
C ALA A 273 3.79 10.53 10.31
N ARG A 274 5.00 10.00 10.11
CA ARG A 274 6.20 10.43 10.83
C ARG A 274 6.51 11.90 10.59
N GLU A 275 6.61 12.33 9.33
CA GLU A 275 6.87 13.72 8.96
C GLU A 275 5.83 14.67 9.56
N ASN A 276 4.56 14.26 9.56
CA ASN A 276 3.48 15.07 10.11
C ASN A 276 3.58 15.25 11.63
N ILE A 277 4.01 14.22 12.37
CA ILE A 277 4.29 14.36 13.79
C ILE A 277 5.52 15.24 14.03
N GLU A 278 6.63 14.97 13.34
CA GLU A 278 7.89 15.73 13.46
C GLU A 278 7.71 17.23 13.18
N ASN A 279 6.92 17.56 12.15
CA ASN A 279 6.70 18.93 11.73
C ASN A 279 5.68 19.71 12.59
N ASN A 280 4.68 19.02 13.15
CA ASN A 280 3.58 19.69 13.86
C ASN A 280 3.69 19.60 15.38
N LEU A 281 4.24 18.50 15.91
CA LEU A 281 4.36 18.20 17.34
C LEU A 281 5.73 17.59 17.68
N PRO A 282 6.85 18.25 17.37
CA PRO A 282 8.19 17.69 17.56
C PRO A 282 8.46 17.27 19.00
N GLN A 283 7.82 17.88 19.98
CA GLN A 283 7.99 17.58 21.41
C GLN A 283 7.43 16.21 21.84
N VAL A 284 6.57 15.56 21.02
CA VAL A 284 5.97 14.27 21.35
C VAL A 284 6.51 13.11 20.51
N VAL A 285 7.49 13.34 19.66
CA VAL A 285 8.05 12.31 18.75
C VAL A 285 8.52 11.07 19.52
N ASP A 286 9.13 11.25 20.68
CA ASP A 286 9.60 10.15 21.55
C ASP A 286 8.45 9.28 22.10
N ASN A 287 7.22 9.77 22.05
CA ASN A 287 6.02 9.00 22.39
C ASN A 287 5.42 8.23 21.20
N CYS A 288 6.06 8.31 20.04
CA CYS A 288 5.54 7.74 18.78
C CYS A 288 6.39 6.59 18.28
N ILE A 289 5.76 5.54 17.79
CA ILE A 289 6.40 4.46 17.08
C ILE A 289 5.67 4.26 15.75
N PHE A 290 6.43 4.09 14.66
CA PHE A 290 5.91 4.00 13.30
C PHE A 290 6.23 2.63 12.74
N HIS A 291 5.19 1.86 12.40
CA HIS A 291 5.30 0.48 11.92
C HIS A 291 4.71 0.34 10.52
N VAL A 292 5.52 -0.08 9.57
CA VAL A 292 5.02 -0.65 8.32
C VAL A 292 4.71 -2.12 8.60
N ASN A 293 3.43 -2.53 8.51
CA ASN A 293 3.03 -3.87 8.94
C ASN A 293 1.71 -4.33 8.29
N ASP A 294 1.49 -5.65 8.30
CA ASP A 294 0.20 -6.27 7.99
C ASP A 294 -0.71 -6.19 9.21
N CYS A 295 -1.59 -5.21 9.25
CA CYS A 295 -2.44 -4.93 10.40
C CYS A 295 -1.62 -4.99 11.71
N LEU A 296 -2.04 -5.77 12.70
CA LEU A 296 -1.32 -5.93 13.97
C LEU A 296 -0.63 -7.30 14.09
N THR A 297 -0.29 -7.93 12.97
CA THR A 297 0.49 -9.17 12.96
C THR A 297 1.78 -9.01 13.75
N GLY A 298 2.05 -9.93 14.68
CA GLY A 298 3.24 -9.90 15.54
C GLY A 298 3.18 -8.95 16.74
N PHE A 299 2.12 -8.14 16.89
CA PHE A 299 1.95 -7.34 18.09
C PHE A 299 1.56 -8.20 19.30
N GLU A 300 2.14 -7.89 20.45
CA GLU A 300 1.89 -8.62 21.69
C GLU A 300 0.42 -8.48 22.16
N PRO A 301 -0.23 -9.56 22.59
CA PRO A 301 -1.56 -9.52 23.20
C PRO A 301 -1.59 -8.60 24.42
N GLY A 302 -2.65 -7.81 24.58
CA GLY A 302 -2.82 -6.92 25.73
C GLY A 302 -1.89 -5.70 25.73
N SER A 303 -1.23 -5.39 24.60
CA SER A 303 -0.24 -4.30 24.52
C SER A 303 -0.85 -2.91 24.21
N ALA A 304 -2.17 -2.80 23.99
CA ALA A 304 -2.84 -1.53 23.74
C ALA A 304 -4.01 -1.27 24.69
N ASP A 305 -4.22 -0.01 25.03
CA ASP A 305 -5.34 0.48 25.82
C ASP A 305 -6.49 0.92 24.92
N VAL A 306 -6.17 1.56 23.80
CA VAL A 306 -7.12 2.04 22.79
C VAL A 306 -6.57 1.76 21.39
N ILE A 307 -7.43 1.28 20.51
CA ILE A 307 -7.14 1.16 19.08
C ILE A 307 -8.17 2.00 18.32
N LEU A 308 -7.67 2.89 17.47
CA LEU A 308 -8.45 3.74 16.58
C LEU A 308 -8.29 3.21 15.17
N CYS A 309 -9.40 2.98 14.46
CA CYS A 309 -9.35 2.37 13.16
C CYS A 309 -10.35 3.04 12.19
N ASN A 310 -9.81 3.51 11.08
CA ASN A 310 -10.57 3.96 9.92
C ASN A 310 -10.32 2.96 8.77
N PRO A 311 -11.05 1.82 8.73
CA PRO A 311 -10.78 0.79 7.74
C PRO A 311 -11.01 1.28 6.31
N PRO A 312 -10.40 0.67 5.29
CA PRO A 312 -10.64 1.04 3.90
C PRO A 312 -12.09 0.75 3.49
N PHE A 313 -12.83 1.79 3.01
CA PHE A 313 -14.26 1.66 2.66
C PHE A 313 -14.53 1.45 1.18
N HIS A 314 -13.55 1.67 0.32
CA HIS A 314 -13.80 2.03 -1.08
C HIS A 314 -14.07 0.88 -2.02
N GLN A 315 -14.32 -0.31 -1.53
CA GLN A 315 -14.85 -1.37 -2.39
C GLN A 315 -15.66 -2.35 -1.55
N GLN A 316 -16.95 -2.48 -1.83
CA GLN A 316 -17.77 -3.62 -1.43
C GLN A 316 -17.31 -4.91 -2.16
N THR A 317 -16.01 -5.17 -2.15
CA THR A 317 -15.43 -6.39 -2.69
C THR A 317 -15.14 -7.34 -1.54
N ALA A 318 -15.18 -8.64 -1.80
CA ALA A 318 -14.83 -9.68 -0.82
C ALA A 318 -13.46 -9.41 -0.15
N THR A 319 -12.53 -8.76 -0.85
CA THR A 319 -11.20 -8.41 -0.35
C THR A 319 -11.25 -7.36 0.76
N THR A 320 -12.07 -6.32 0.65
CA THR A 320 -12.15 -5.24 1.66
C THR A 320 -12.83 -5.73 2.93
N ASP A 321 -13.77 -6.65 2.81
CA ASP A 321 -14.44 -7.26 3.94
C ASP A 321 -13.47 -8.10 4.80
N HIS A 322 -12.55 -8.82 4.17
CA HIS A 322 -11.49 -9.58 4.85
C HIS A 322 -10.52 -8.67 5.62
N ILE A 323 -10.13 -7.53 5.06
CA ILE A 323 -9.23 -6.59 5.74
C ILE A 323 -9.87 -6.09 7.03
N ALA A 324 -11.14 -5.65 6.98
CA ALA A 324 -11.84 -5.21 8.19
C ALA A 324 -11.94 -6.32 9.25
N TRP A 325 -12.21 -7.58 8.84
CA TRP A 325 -12.21 -8.73 9.74
C TRP A 325 -10.85 -8.95 10.41
N GLN A 326 -9.76 -8.88 9.65
CA GLN A 326 -8.41 -9.00 10.18
C GLN A 326 -8.12 -7.87 11.17
N MET A 327 -8.37 -6.61 10.78
CA MET A 327 -8.15 -5.45 11.64
C MET A 327 -8.90 -5.57 12.98
N PHE A 328 -10.15 -6.05 12.98
CA PHE A 328 -10.96 -6.19 14.20
C PHE A 328 -10.53 -7.37 15.06
N ASN A 329 -10.19 -8.52 14.47
CA ASN A 329 -9.67 -9.68 15.21
C ASN A 329 -8.30 -9.39 15.83
N ASP A 330 -7.41 -8.75 15.08
CA ASP A 330 -6.12 -8.33 15.59
C ASP A 330 -6.27 -7.30 16.72
N SER A 331 -7.22 -6.37 16.57
CA SER A 331 -7.53 -5.40 17.63
C SER A 331 -8.02 -6.09 18.90
N PHE A 332 -8.89 -7.07 18.77
CA PHE A 332 -9.35 -7.85 19.92
C PHE A 332 -8.19 -8.56 20.64
N ARG A 333 -7.27 -9.15 19.89
CA ARG A 333 -6.09 -9.83 20.43
C ARG A 333 -5.16 -8.85 21.15
N VAL A 334 -4.86 -7.70 20.52
CA VAL A 334 -3.84 -6.74 20.95
C VAL A 334 -4.33 -5.83 22.08
N LEU A 335 -5.63 -5.55 22.18
CA LEU A 335 -6.21 -4.80 23.29
C LEU A 335 -6.02 -5.53 24.61
N LYS A 336 -5.72 -4.78 25.68
CA LYS A 336 -5.81 -5.29 27.06
C LYS A 336 -7.28 -5.54 27.43
N LYS A 337 -7.52 -6.29 28.50
CA LYS A 337 -8.85 -6.40 29.11
C LYS A 337 -9.36 -5.01 29.53
N GLY A 338 -10.59 -4.68 29.17
CA GLY A 338 -11.16 -3.32 29.35
C GLY A 338 -10.72 -2.30 28.30
N GLY A 339 -9.83 -2.66 27.37
CA GLY A 339 -9.41 -1.79 26.27
C GLY A 339 -10.48 -1.59 25.20
N GLU A 340 -10.42 -0.47 24.52
CA GLU A 340 -11.42 -0.03 23.54
C GLU A 340 -10.90 -0.11 22.11
N LEU A 341 -11.68 -0.72 21.22
CA LEU A 341 -11.60 -0.48 19.78
C LEU A 341 -12.65 0.57 19.40
N ARG A 342 -12.20 1.72 18.89
CA ARG A 342 -13.06 2.74 18.28
C ARG A 342 -12.87 2.72 16.76
N ILE A 343 -13.96 2.56 16.02
CA ILE A 343 -13.93 2.55 14.56
C ILE A 343 -14.86 3.60 13.98
N ILE A 344 -14.55 3.98 12.74
CA ILE A 344 -15.50 4.62 11.84
C ILE A 344 -15.80 3.69 10.66
N GLY A 345 -16.99 3.78 10.10
CA GLY A 345 -17.36 3.06 8.89
C GLY A 345 -18.52 3.73 8.16
N ASN A 346 -18.69 3.38 6.89
CA ASN A 346 -19.91 3.71 6.19
C ASN A 346 -21.07 2.88 6.81
N ARG A 347 -22.23 3.49 7.02
CA ARG A 347 -23.41 2.84 7.62
C ARG A 347 -23.78 1.50 6.98
N GLN A 348 -23.61 1.41 5.64
CA GLN A 348 -23.97 0.23 4.86
C GLN A 348 -23.05 -0.98 5.08
N LEU A 349 -21.87 -0.80 5.70
CA LEU A 349 -20.88 -1.87 5.87
C LEU A 349 -21.20 -2.84 7.01
N GLY A 350 -22.16 -2.52 7.87
CA GLY A 350 -22.63 -3.42 8.93
C GLY A 350 -21.56 -3.80 9.95
N TYR A 351 -20.56 -2.93 10.21
CA TYR A 351 -19.44 -3.23 11.12
C TYR A 351 -19.87 -3.56 12.55
N HIS A 352 -21.04 -3.07 13.01
CA HIS A 352 -21.62 -3.43 14.31
C HIS A 352 -21.85 -4.93 14.44
N VAL A 353 -22.22 -5.63 13.36
CA VAL A 353 -22.41 -7.09 13.36
C VAL A 353 -21.08 -7.80 13.56
N LYS A 354 -20.01 -7.34 12.87
CA LYS A 354 -18.67 -7.91 13.04
C LYS A 354 -18.13 -7.70 14.45
N LEU A 355 -18.27 -6.48 14.98
CA LEU A 355 -17.85 -6.16 16.35
C LEU A 355 -18.63 -6.98 17.39
N GLN A 356 -19.94 -7.13 17.22
CA GLN A 356 -20.75 -7.98 18.10
C GLN A 356 -20.24 -9.42 18.09
N ARG A 357 -19.85 -9.95 16.93
CA ARG A 357 -19.35 -11.32 16.81
C ARG A 357 -17.97 -11.51 17.44
N ILE A 358 -17.07 -10.52 17.31
CA ILE A 358 -15.68 -10.63 17.79
C ILE A 358 -15.57 -10.26 19.27
N PHE A 359 -16.19 -9.13 19.68
CA PHE A 359 -16.07 -8.56 21.02
C PHE A 359 -17.20 -8.99 21.97
N GLY A 360 -18.30 -9.55 21.45
CA GLY A 360 -19.51 -9.82 22.23
C GLY A 360 -20.29 -8.56 22.61
N ASN A 361 -19.87 -7.38 22.16
CA ASN A 361 -20.53 -6.12 22.42
C ASN A 361 -20.18 -5.07 21.37
N HIS A 362 -21.02 -4.05 21.27
CA HIS A 362 -20.73 -2.82 20.55
C HIS A 362 -21.62 -1.68 21.09
N LYS A 363 -21.16 -0.44 20.93
CA LYS A 363 -21.91 0.76 21.29
C LYS A 363 -21.83 1.75 20.13
N LEU A 364 -22.98 2.23 19.66
CA LEU A 364 -23.05 3.34 18.72
C LEU A 364 -22.66 4.62 19.47
N ILE A 365 -21.60 5.29 19.02
CA ILE A 365 -21.12 6.53 19.59
C ILE A 365 -21.76 7.73 18.89
N ALA A 366 -21.70 7.72 17.55
CA ALA A 366 -22.27 8.78 16.72
C ALA A 366 -22.66 8.24 15.35
N THR A 367 -23.63 8.87 14.71
CA THR A 367 -24.05 8.54 13.35
C THR A 367 -24.53 9.78 12.61
N ASN A 368 -24.31 9.79 11.31
CA ASN A 368 -24.91 10.75 10.39
C ASN A 368 -25.46 9.99 9.15
N GLU A 369 -25.83 10.68 8.10
CA GLU A 369 -26.39 10.06 6.89
C GLU A 369 -25.46 9.03 6.26
N LYS A 370 -24.13 9.24 6.30
CA LYS A 370 -23.13 8.43 5.62
C LYS A 370 -22.32 7.53 6.56
N PHE A 371 -21.96 8.02 7.75
CA PHE A 371 -21.00 7.37 8.64
C PHE A 371 -21.59 6.96 9.97
N VAL A 372 -20.98 5.94 10.56
CA VAL A 372 -21.19 5.53 11.96
C VAL A 372 -19.83 5.44 12.66
N THR A 373 -19.77 5.93 13.90
CA THR A 373 -18.67 5.69 14.83
C THR A 373 -19.12 4.70 15.89
N ILE A 374 -18.40 3.62 16.06
CA ILE A 374 -18.76 2.50 16.93
C ILE A 374 -17.59 2.19 17.87
N SER A 375 -17.93 1.88 19.11
CA SER A 375 -17.00 1.42 20.16
C SER A 375 -17.27 -0.04 20.48
N ALA A 376 -16.21 -0.82 20.71
CA ALA A 376 -16.28 -2.17 21.27
C ALA A 376 -15.22 -2.34 22.37
N ILE A 377 -15.59 -2.97 23.48
CA ILE A 377 -14.72 -3.14 24.65
C ILE A 377 -14.31 -4.60 24.79
N LYS A 378 -13.03 -4.89 24.95
CA LYS A 378 -12.54 -6.24 25.25
C LYS A 378 -12.87 -6.59 26.71
N LYS A 379 -13.69 -7.60 26.91
CA LYS A 379 -14.08 -8.10 28.24
C LYS A 379 -13.06 -9.08 28.81
#